data_47c816dfc2b65ce744ca509dbf7f3863
#
_entry.id   47c816dfc2b65ce744ca509dbf7f3863
#
_cell.length_a   1.000
_cell.length_b   1.000
_cell.length_c   1.000
_cell.angle_alpha   90.00
_cell.angle_beta   90.00
_cell.angle_gamma   90.00
#
_symmetry.space_group_name_H-M   'P 1'
#
loop_
_entity.id
_entity.type
_entity.pdbx_description
1 polymer ?
#
loop_
_entity_poly.entity_id
_entity_poly.type
_entity_poly.pdbx_seq_one_letter_code
_entity_poly.pdbx_strand_id
1 'polypeptide(L)'
;MLAGLAGSGRALEFGIGTGRIALPLSGRGVPVHGIDLSRAMVARLRAKPGSDAIAVTIGDFATTRVDSSFSVAYLVFNTIMNLTSQDAQVACFGNAARHLEPGGCFVIECRVPELRRLPPGQSVLPWHVSEENWVAYSYDPATQAMHGHYVEFTGDQGEYRTMPFRYVWPSELDLMARLAGMRLRDRWEDWDRTPFTGDSRKHVSVWEKA
;
A
#
# COMPACT_ATOMS: atom_id res chain seq x y z
N MET A 1 10.59 -9.78 7.46
CA MET A 1 11.26 -8.77 6.61
C MET A 1 11.23 -7.38 7.26
N LEU A 2 10.08 -6.74 7.53
CA LEU A 2 10.00 -5.38 8.08
C LEU A 2 10.81 -5.19 9.39
N ALA A 3 10.73 -6.14 10.34
CA ALA A 3 11.53 -6.07 11.56
C ALA A 3 13.05 -6.08 11.28
N GLY A 4 13.50 -6.84 10.28
CA GLY A 4 14.90 -6.84 9.88
C GLY A 4 15.36 -5.54 9.21
N LEU A 5 14.47 -4.87 8.46
CA LEU A 5 14.73 -3.55 7.86
C LEU A 5 14.70 -2.44 8.93
N ALA A 6 13.83 -2.57 9.93
CA ALA A 6 13.79 -1.63 11.06
C ALA A 6 15.06 -1.69 11.93
N GLY A 7 15.69 -2.88 12.06
CA GLY A 7 16.83 -3.06 12.94
C GLY A 7 16.50 -2.66 14.36
N SER A 8 17.28 -1.77 14.96
CA SER A 8 17.01 -1.14 16.26
C SER A 8 16.20 0.16 16.17
N GLY A 9 15.83 0.58 14.95
CA GLY A 9 15.12 1.83 14.69
C GLY A 9 13.60 1.69 14.77
N ARG A 10 12.89 2.70 14.26
CA ARG A 10 11.44 2.83 14.31
C ARG A 10 10.82 2.58 12.94
N ALA A 11 9.56 2.12 12.94
CA ALA A 11 8.80 1.89 11.72
C ALA A 11 7.62 2.87 11.59
N LEU A 12 7.36 3.35 10.36
CA LEU A 12 6.21 4.19 10.01
C LEU A 12 5.30 3.43 9.05
N GLU A 13 4.05 3.18 9.45
CA GLU A 13 3.04 2.57 8.58
C GLU A 13 2.15 3.62 7.95
N PHE A 14 2.12 3.69 6.64
CA PHE A 14 1.16 4.48 5.86
C PHE A 14 -0.12 3.68 5.63
N GLY A 15 -1.27 4.23 6.02
CA GLY A 15 -2.53 3.51 5.98
C GLY A 15 -2.61 2.38 7.01
N ILE A 16 -2.32 2.68 8.29
CA ILE A 16 -2.25 1.66 9.35
C ILE A 16 -3.56 0.88 9.55
N GLY A 17 -4.71 1.49 9.21
CA GLY A 17 -6.01 0.85 9.31
C GLY A 17 -6.29 0.28 10.69
N THR A 18 -6.62 -1.01 10.72
CA THR A 18 -6.90 -1.74 11.98
C THR A 18 -5.65 -2.39 12.60
N GLY A 19 -4.45 -2.03 12.14
CA GLY A 19 -3.17 -2.46 12.72
C GLY A 19 -2.77 -3.91 12.40
N ARG A 20 -3.19 -4.44 11.25
CA ARG A 20 -2.90 -5.84 10.87
C ARG A 20 -1.40 -6.14 10.81
N ILE A 21 -0.59 -5.18 10.38
CA ILE A 21 0.87 -5.30 10.33
C ILE A 21 1.52 -4.65 11.56
N ALA A 22 1.05 -3.47 11.96
CA ALA A 22 1.61 -2.73 13.11
C ALA A 22 1.62 -3.53 14.41
N LEU A 23 0.50 -4.20 14.74
CA LEU A 23 0.38 -4.94 16.01
C LEU A 23 1.41 -6.09 16.12
N PRO A 24 1.53 -7.02 15.14
CA PRO A 24 2.55 -8.07 15.23
C PRO A 24 3.98 -7.52 15.10
N LEU A 25 4.19 -6.39 14.41
CA LEU A 25 5.51 -5.76 14.32
C LEU A 25 5.91 -5.13 15.67
N SER A 26 4.99 -4.40 16.30
CA SER A 26 5.16 -3.84 17.66
C SER A 26 5.38 -4.94 18.70
N GLY A 27 4.65 -6.05 18.61
CA GLY A 27 4.83 -7.24 19.46
C GLY A 27 6.19 -7.92 19.33
N ARG A 28 6.96 -7.61 18.27
CA ARG A 28 8.37 -8.02 18.08
C ARG A 28 9.38 -7.00 18.58
N GLY A 29 8.92 -5.97 19.29
CA GLY A 29 9.77 -4.94 19.90
C GLY A 29 10.13 -3.79 18.95
N VAL A 30 9.56 -3.70 17.74
CA VAL A 30 9.77 -2.56 16.85
C VAL A 30 8.80 -1.43 17.22
N PRO A 31 9.27 -0.24 17.60
CA PRO A 31 8.38 0.90 17.84
C PRO A 31 7.70 1.32 16.52
N VAL A 32 6.37 1.33 16.49
CA VAL A 32 5.57 1.64 15.30
C VAL A 32 4.81 2.93 15.49
N HIS A 33 4.81 3.78 14.46
CA HIS A 33 3.89 4.91 14.30
C HIS A 33 3.05 4.66 13.04
N GLY A 34 1.75 4.95 13.08
CA GLY A 34 0.86 4.83 11.92
C GLY A 34 0.25 6.16 11.52
N ILE A 35 0.00 6.33 10.22
CA ILE A 35 -0.82 7.41 9.68
C ILE A 35 -2.03 6.79 9.00
N ASP A 36 -3.23 7.27 9.31
CA ASP A 36 -4.47 6.84 8.64
C ASP A 36 -5.49 7.97 8.60
N LEU A 37 -6.21 8.07 7.47
CA LEU A 37 -7.27 9.07 7.32
C LEU A 37 -8.55 8.67 8.06
N SER A 38 -8.79 7.36 8.23
CA SER A 38 -10.04 6.81 8.75
C SER A 38 -10.03 6.70 10.28
N ARG A 39 -10.70 7.64 10.94
CA ARG A 39 -10.94 7.57 12.39
C ARG A 39 -11.64 6.27 12.81
N ALA A 40 -12.54 5.74 11.97
CA ALA A 40 -13.26 4.50 12.24
C ALA A 40 -12.32 3.28 12.23
N MET A 41 -11.36 3.22 11.29
CA MET A 41 -10.36 2.16 11.26
C MET A 41 -9.42 2.23 12.47
N VAL A 42 -8.98 3.45 12.83
CA VAL A 42 -8.15 3.67 14.01
C VAL A 42 -8.90 3.31 15.31
N ALA A 43 -10.19 3.61 15.42
CA ALA A 43 -10.99 3.18 16.55
C ALA A 43 -11.03 1.64 16.69
N ARG A 44 -11.13 0.92 15.57
CA ARG A 44 -11.04 -0.55 15.56
C ARG A 44 -9.64 -1.06 15.92
N LEU A 45 -8.57 -0.33 15.56
CA LEU A 45 -7.22 -0.64 16.04
C LEU A 45 -7.16 -0.49 17.57
N ARG A 46 -7.65 0.64 18.09
CA ARG A 46 -7.62 0.93 19.54
C ARG A 46 -8.37 -0.08 20.41
N ALA A 47 -9.36 -0.77 19.85
CA ALA A 47 -10.08 -1.84 20.53
C ALA A 47 -9.27 -3.17 20.64
N LYS A 48 -8.08 -3.24 20.06
CA LYS A 48 -7.26 -4.47 20.06
C LYS A 48 -6.18 -4.42 21.14
N PRO A 49 -5.86 -5.56 21.77
CA PRO A 49 -4.75 -5.67 22.72
C PRO A 49 -3.42 -5.22 22.09
N GLY A 50 -2.60 -4.50 22.86
CA GLY A 50 -1.29 -4.00 22.44
C GLY A 50 -1.33 -2.74 21.59
N SER A 51 -2.51 -2.19 21.26
CA SER A 51 -2.64 -0.98 20.46
C SER A 51 -2.13 0.29 21.14
N ASP A 52 -2.07 0.30 22.49
CA ASP A 52 -1.58 1.44 23.27
C ASP A 52 -0.09 1.72 23.04
N ALA A 53 0.68 0.70 22.64
CA ALA A 53 2.09 0.84 22.28
C ALA A 53 2.32 1.47 20.89
N ILE A 54 1.25 1.67 20.09
CA ILE A 54 1.33 2.17 18.72
C ILE A 54 0.84 3.62 18.68
N ALA A 55 1.73 4.55 18.35
CA ALA A 55 1.33 5.94 18.07
C ALA A 55 0.58 6.02 16.74
N VAL A 56 -0.49 6.83 16.65
CA VAL A 56 -1.24 7.04 15.41
C VAL A 56 -1.54 8.51 15.20
N THR A 57 -1.28 8.99 14.00
CA THR A 57 -1.68 10.33 13.53
C THR A 57 -2.81 10.20 12.51
N ILE A 58 -3.90 10.93 12.72
CA ILE A 58 -5.00 11.00 11.76
C ILE A 58 -4.62 11.98 10.66
N GLY A 59 -4.61 11.51 9.41
CA GLY A 59 -4.30 12.34 8.24
C GLY A 59 -4.04 11.54 6.98
N ASP A 60 -3.88 12.26 5.88
CA ASP A 60 -3.51 11.70 4.58
C ASP A 60 -2.02 11.33 4.58
N PHE A 61 -1.69 10.07 4.40
CA PHE A 61 -0.31 9.58 4.41
C PHE A 61 0.54 10.14 3.24
N ALA A 62 -0.06 10.68 2.19
CA ALA A 62 0.69 11.36 1.13
C ALA A 62 1.29 12.70 1.59
N THR A 63 0.69 13.35 2.61
CA THR A 63 1.04 14.73 2.98
C THR A 63 1.29 14.95 4.47
N THR A 64 0.65 14.15 5.33
CA THR A 64 0.73 14.31 6.79
C THR A 64 2.15 14.08 7.29
N ARG A 65 2.62 15.00 8.17
CA ARG A 65 3.94 14.97 8.80
C ARG A 65 3.84 14.46 10.24
N VAL A 66 4.81 13.62 10.59
CA VAL A 66 5.08 13.19 11.97
C VAL A 66 6.47 13.71 12.35
N ASP A 67 6.57 14.36 13.49
CA ASP A 67 7.85 14.90 13.98
C ASP A 67 8.72 13.80 14.58
N SER A 68 9.19 12.91 13.71
CA SER A 68 10.07 11.77 14.06
C SER A 68 10.74 11.23 12.81
N SER A 69 11.92 10.63 12.98
CA SER A 69 12.63 9.89 11.93
C SER A 69 12.45 8.38 12.11
N PHE A 70 12.53 7.65 11.00
CA PHE A 70 12.26 6.22 10.93
C PHE A 70 13.32 5.52 10.09
N SER A 71 13.68 4.30 10.47
CA SER A 71 14.56 3.45 9.66
C SER A 71 13.80 2.70 8.57
N VAL A 72 12.48 2.51 8.74
CA VAL A 72 11.62 1.94 7.71
C VAL A 72 10.26 2.64 7.69
N ALA A 73 9.82 3.03 6.49
CA ALA A 73 8.43 3.38 6.20
C ALA A 73 7.83 2.30 5.30
N TYR A 74 6.56 1.96 5.46
CA TYR A 74 5.95 0.93 4.63
C TYR A 74 4.48 1.20 4.33
N LEU A 75 4.03 0.68 3.18
CA LEU A 75 2.70 0.81 2.61
C LEU A 75 2.34 -0.52 1.95
N VAL A 76 1.38 -1.25 2.50
CA VAL A 76 1.06 -2.62 2.09
C VAL A 76 -0.37 -2.75 1.54
N PHE A 77 -0.74 -3.93 1.05
CA PHE A 77 -2.08 -4.25 0.55
C PHE A 77 -2.57 -3.35 -0.58
N ASN A 78 -1.70 -3.01 -1.53
CA ASN A 78 -2.04 -2.14 -2.66
C ASN A 78 -2.48 -0.73 -2.27
N THR A 79 -2.25 -0.28 -1.04
CA THR A 79 -2.79 0.99 -0.52
C THR A 79 -2.29 2.21 -1.31
N ILE A 80 -1.13 2.12 -1.99
CA ILE A 80 -0.66 3.16 -2.92
C ILE A 80 -1.70 3.47 -4.02
N MET A 81 -2.50 2.49 -4.43
CA MET A 81 -3.51 2.64 -5.47
C MET A 81 -4.73 3.45 -5.00
N ASN A 82 -4.92 3.64 -3.69
CA ASN A 82 -5.96 4.52 -3.14
C ASN A 82 -5.66 6.01 -3.40
N LEU A 83 -4.41 6.34 -3.73
CA LEU A 83 -4.02 7.66 -4.23
C LEU A 83 -4.35 7.71 -5.73
N THR A 84 -5.47 8.36 -6.05
CA THR A 84 -6.10 8.30 -7.38
C THR A 84 -5.47 9.23 -8.42
N SER A 85 -4.42 9.96 -8.08
CA SER A 85 -3.64 10.76 -9.01
C SER A 85 -2.14 10.44 -8.95
N GLN A 86 -1.43 10.68 -10.05
CA GLN A 86 0.02 10.52 -10.11
C GLN A 86 0.72 11.44 -9.11
N ASP A 87 0.28 12.69 -9.03
CA ASP A 87 0.85 13.67 -8.10
C ASP A 87 0.73 13.25 -6.64
N ALA A 88 -0.41 12.66 -6.25
CA ALA A 88 -0.59 12.13 -4.91
C ALA A 88 0.34 10.94 -4.61
N GLN A 89 0.56 10.05 -5.59
CA GLN A 89 1.51 8.95 -5.46
C GLN A 89 2.96 9.46 -5.37
N VAL A 90 3.34 10.46 -6.17
CA VAL A 90 4.65 11.14 -6.07
C VAL A 90 4.80 11.83 -4.71
N ALA A 91 3.77 12.53 -4.23
CA ALA A 91 3.77 13.18 -2.91
C ALA A 91 3.98 12.16 -1.78
N CYS A 92 3.38 10.96 -1.88
CA CYS A 92 3.56 9.87 -0.94
C CYS A 92 5.04 9.44 -0.84
N PHE A 93 5.73 9.26 -1.97
CA PHE A 93 7.17 8.94 -1.97
C PHE A 93 8.00 10.06 -1.36
N GLY A 94 7.70 11.33 -1.70
CA GLY A 94 8.34 12.48 -1.08
C GLY A 94 8.08 12.54 0.43
N ASN A 95 6.87 12.19 0.87
CA ASN A 95 6.54 12.14 2.30
C ASN A 95 7.30 11.00 3.01
N ALA A 96 7.39 9.82 2.42
CA ALA A 96 8.19 8.71 2.96
C ALA A 96 9.66 9.11 3.12
N ALA A 97 10.27 9.68 2.06
CA ALA A 97 11.66 10.10 2.08
C ALA A 97 11.96 11.16 3.17
N ARG A 98 11.01 12.07 3.44
CA ARG A 98 11.17 13.06 4.51
C ARG A 98 11.14 12.48 5.91
N HIS A 99 10.49 11.35 6.11
CA HIS A 99 10.43 10.64 7.38
C HIS A 99 11.57 9.65 7.59
N LEU A 100 12.24 9.23 6.51
CA LEU A 100 13.33 8.27 6.58
C LEU A 100 14.64 8.93 6.98
N GLU A 101 15.41 8.24 7.83
CA GLU A 101 16.82 8.49 8.08
C GLU A 101 17.65 8.22 6.81
N PRO A 102 18.87 8.77 6.67
CA PRO A 102 19.82 8.31 5.64
C PRO A 102 20.02 6.79 5.75
N GLY A 103 19.96 6.07 4.65
CA GLY A 103 19.97 4.59 4.62
C GLY A 103 18.67 3.91 5.03
N GLY A 104 17.66 4.66 5.48
CA GLY A 104 16.34 4.14 5.78
C GLY A 104 15.59 3.67 4.53
N CYS A 105 14.65 2.74 4.69
CA CYS A 105 13.98 2.08 3.58
C CYS A 105 12.49 2.41 3.49
N PHE A 106 11.99 2.66 2.26
CA PHE A 106 10.56 2.65 1.96
C PHE A 106 10.17 1.33 1.32
N VAL A 107 9.13 0.68 1.84
CA VAL A 107 8.66 -0.63 1.40
C VAL A 107 7.23 -0.53 0.91
N ILE A 108 6.97 -1.00 -0.31
CA ILE A 108 5.61 -1.08 -0.85
C ILE A 108 5.32 -2.52 -1.28
N GLU A 109 4.15 -3.04 -0.86
CA GLU A 109 3.52 -4.20 -1.47
C GLU A 109 2.41 -3.76 -2.39
N CYS A 110 2.50 -4.12 -3.67
CA CYS A 110 1.52 -3.76 -4.69
C CYS A 110 1.39 -4.86 -5.74
N ARG A 111 0.18 -4.99 -6.32
CA ARG A 111 -0.04 -5.85 -7.49
C ARG A 111 0.57 -5.22 -8.74
N VAL A 112 1.01 -6.06 -9.65
CA VAL A 112 1.33 -5.65 -11.01
C VAL A 112 0.03 -5.49 -11.78
N PRO A 113 -0.17 -4.40 -12.56
CA PRO A 113 -1.39 -4.23 -13.36
C PRO A 113 -1.62 -5.40 -14.34
N GLU A 114 -2.78 -6.03 -14.26
CA GLU A 114 -3.09 -7.24 -15.04
C GLU A 114 -3.67 -6.93 -16.44
N LEU A 115 -3.27 -5.83 -17.07
CA LEU A 115 -3.79 -5.41 -18.39
C LEU A 115 -3.59 -6.47 -19.48
N ARG A 116 -2.55 -7.30 -19.37
CA ARG A 116 -2.33 -8.43 -20.31
C ARG A 116 -3.41 -9.51 -20.27
N ARG A 117 -4.29 -9.51 -19.25
CA ARG A 117 -5.44 -10.41 -19.15
C ARG A 117 -6.69 -9.85 -19.82
N LEU A 118 -6.68 -8.58 -20.20
CA LEU A 118 -7.79 -7.95 -20.90
C LEU A 118 -7.78 -8.40 -22.36
N PRO A 119 -8.87 -8.97 -22.87
CA PRO A 119 -9.02 -9.19 -24.30
C PRO A 119 -8.97 -7.87 -25.08
N PRO A 120 -8.53 -7.86 -26.34
CA PRO A 120 -8.51 -6.67 -27.16
C PRO A 120 -9.88 -5.98 -27.20
N GLY A 121 -9.88 -4.66 -26.99
CA GLY A 121 -11.10 -3.83 -26.98
C GLY A 121 -11.95 -3.92 -25.72
N GLN A 122 -11.52 -4.67 -24.72
CA GLN A 122 -12.19 -4.72 -23.41
C GLN A 122 -11.43 -3.89 -22.36
N SER A 123 -12.18 -3.33 -21.43
CA SER A 123 -11.62 -2.54 -20.31
C SER A 123 -12.00 -3.10 -18.93
N VAL A 124 -12.82 -4.17 -18.87
CA VAL A 124 -13.31 -4.76 -17.63
C VAL A 124 -12.78 -6.18 -17.47
N LEU A 125 -12.19 -6.47 -16.32
CA LEU A 125 -11.69 -7.79 -15.95
C LEU A 125 -12.46 -8.32 -14.75
N PRO A 126 -13.18 -9.45 -14.88
CA PRO A 126 -13.74 -10.17 -13.74
C PRO A 126 -12.61 -10.65 -12.82
N TRP A 127 -12.77 -10.41 -11.51
CA TRP A 127 -11.77 -10.80 -10.52
C TRP A 127 -12.23 -11.97 -9.66
N HIS A 128 -13.46 -11.88 -9.18
CA HIS A 128 -14.06 -12.89 -8.31
C HIS A 128 -15.55 -12.98 -8.59
N VAL A 129 -16.08 -14.19 -8.64
CA VAL A 129 -17.50 -14.46 -8.80
C VAL A 129 -17.85 -15.61 -7.87
N SER A 130 -18.80 -15.37 -6.96
CA SER A 130 -19.40 -16.38 -6.07
C SER A 130 -20.89 -16.12 -5.93
N GLU A 131 -21.58 -16.96 -5.19
CA GLU A 131 -23.00 -16.75 -4.87
C GLU A 131 -23.20 -15.52 -3.97
N GLU A 132 -22.20 -15.18 -3.14
CA GLU A 132 -22.31 -14.08 -2.17
C GLU A 132 -21.79 -12.74 -2.72
N ASN A 133 -20.82 -12.76 -3.64
CA ASN A 133 -20.24 -11.52 -4.15
C ASN A 133 -19.61 -11.64 -5.54
N TRP A 134 -19.71 -10.56 -6.31
CA TRP A 134 -19.01 -10.39 -7.58
C TRP A 134 -18.08 -9.18 -7.48
N VAL A 135 -16.88 -9.36 -8.00
CA VAL A 135 -15.87 -8.31 -8.08
C VAL A 135 -15.32 -8.24 -9.49
N ALA A 136 -15.32 -7.05 -10.07
CA ALA A 136 -14.67 -6.77 -11.34
C ALA A 136 -13.87 -5.47 -11.23
N TYR A 137 -12.85 -5.33 -12.09
CA TYR A 137 -12.09 -4.09 -12.20
C TYR A 137 -12.20 -3.55 -13.62
N SER A 138 -12.49 -2.25 -13.75
CA SER A 138 -12.36 -1.53 -15.03
C SER A 138 -11.07 -0.73 -15.04
N TYR A 139 -10.44 -0.64 -16.21
CA TYR A 139 -9.13 -0.01 -16.43
C TYR A 139 -9.21 1.02 -17.54
N ASP A 140 -8.63 2.18 -17.32
CA ASP A 140 -8.32 3.17 -18.36
C ASP A 140 -6.80 3.25 -18.56
N PRO A 141 -6.23 2.69 -19.63
CA PRO A 141 -4.80 2.73 -19.88
C PRO A 141 -4.23 4.13 -20.14
N ALA A 142 -5.05 5.10 -20.53
CA ALA A 142 -4.58 6.45 -20.84
C ALA A 142 -4.27 7.25 -19.57
N THR A 143 -5.11 7.09 -18.54
CA THR A 143 -5.00 7.83 -17.28
C THR A 143 -4.48 6.97 -16.12
N GLN A 144 -4.43 5.66 -16.30
CA GLN A 144 -4.21 4.64 -15.26
C GLN A 144 -5.32 4.65 -14.19
N ALA A 145 -6.47 5.27 -14.46
CA ALA A 145 -7.61 5.12 -13.58
C ALA A 145 -8.11 3.67 -13.58
N MET A 146 -8.51 3.20 -12.42
CA MET A 146 -9.07 1.88 -12.22
C MET A 146 -10.26 2.00 -11.27
N HIS A 147 -11.34 1.28 -11.52
CA HIS A 147 -12.47 1.20 -10.60
C HIS A 147 -12.70 -0.25 -10.21
N GLY A 148 -12.80 -0.49 -8.90
CA GLY A 148 -13.30 -1.74 -8.37
C GLY A 148 -14.82 -1.68 -8.31
N HIS A 149 -15.47 -2.66 -8.91
CA HIS A 149 -16.91 -2.85 -8.92
C HIS A 149 -17.23 -4.05 -8.03
N TYR A 150 -18.02 -3.83 -7.00
CA TYR A 150 -18.38 -4.82 -6.00
C TYR A 150 -19.88 -4.98 -5.96
N VAL A 151 -20.37 -6.22 -6.02
CA VAL A 151 -21.77 -6.55 -5.77
C VAL A 151 -21.78 -7.57 -4.63
N GLU A 152 -22.44 -7.24 -3.54
CA GLU A 152 -22.73 -8.16 -2.43
C GLU A 152 -24.17 -8.61 -2.51
N PHE A 153 -24.42 -9.93 -2.46
CA PHE A 153 -25.75 -10.50 -2.52
C PHE A 153 -26.24 -10.90 -1.12
N THR A 154 -27.50 -10.53 -0.84
CA THR A 154 -28.23 -11.00 0.33
C THR A 154 -29.56 -11.58 -0.18
N GLY A 155 -29.63 -12.91 -0.31
CA GLY A 155 -30.71 -13.57 -1.05
C GLY A 155 -30.70 -13.12 -2.52
N ASP A 156 -31.86 -12.69 -3.03
CA ASP A 156 -32.03 -12.23 -4.42
C ASP A 156 -31.70 -10.75 -4.62
N GLN A 157 -31.23 -10.04 -3.59
CA GLN A 157 -30.89 -8.62 -3.67
C GLN A 157 -29.38 -8.41 -3.73
N GLY A 158 -28.91 -7.57 -4.66
CA GLY A 158 -27.50 -7.18 -4.81
C GLY A 158 -27.27 -5.72 -4.44
N GLU A 159 -26.32 -5.45 -3.54
CA GLU A 159 -25.83 -4.11 -3.25
C GLU A 159 -24.58 -3.81 -4.08
N TYR A 160 -24.68 -2.80 -4.96
CA TYR A 160 -23.55 -2.37 -5.80
C TYR A 160 -22.78 -1.24 -5.14
N ARG A 161 -21.42 -1.39 -5.13
CA ARG A 161 -20.49 -0.35 -4.69
C ARG A 161 -19.35 -0.22 -5.70
N THR A 162 -18.87 1.00 -5.91
CA THR A 162 -17.66 1.24 -6.71
C THR A 162 -16.64 2.00 -5.90
N MET A 163 -15.35 1.70 -6.16
CA MET A 163 -14.21 2.37 -5.51
C MET A 163 -13.20 2.79 -6.57
N PRO A 164 -12.80 4.07 -6.60
CA PRO A 164 -11.77 4.55 -7.50
C PRO A 164 -10.37 4.18 -6.99
N PHE A 165 -9.50 3.84 -7.93
CA PHE A 165 -8.08 3.56 -7.71
C PHE A 165 -7.27 4.16 -8.86
N ARG A 166 -5.96 4.29 -8.67
CA ARG A 166 -5.00 4.46 -9.76
C ARG A 166 -4.01 3.30 -9.69
N TYR A 167 -3.99 2.46 -10.73
CA TYR A 167 -2.94 1.44 -10.83
C TYR A 167 -1.60 2.07 -11.20
N VAL A 168 -0.51 1.41 -10.80
CA VAL A 168 0.84 1.92 -11.00
C VAL A 168 1.78 0.77 -11.39
N TRP A 169 2.70 1.04 -12.32
CA TRP A 169 3.71 0.07 -12.72
C TRP A 169 4.92 0.09 -11.78
N PRO A 170 5.60 -1.07 -11.58
CA PRO A 170 6.83 -1.11 -10.79
C PRO A 170 7.89 -0.10 -11.24
N SER A 171 8.05 0.10 -12.57
CA SER A 171 8.98 1.07 -13.14
C SER A 171 8.59 2.53 -12.87
N GLU A 172 7.30 2.81 -12.77
CA GLU A 172 6.79 4.15 -12.40
C GLU A 172 7.06 4.43 -10.91
N LEU A 173 6.88 3.44 -10.04
CA LEU A 173 7.27 3.55 -8.63
C LEU A 173 8.78 3.82 -8.48
N ASP A 174 9.62 3.22 -9.33
CA ASP A 174 11.07 3.49 -9.35
C ASP A 174 11.40 4.94 -9.73
N LEU A 175 10.64 5.53 -10.67
CA LEU A 175 10.78 6.95 -11.03
C LEU A 175 10.34 7.86 -9.87
N MET A 176 9.23 7.54 -9.19
CA MET A 176 8.77 8.28 -8.00
C MET A 176 9.80 8.22 -6.88
N ALA A 177 10.43 7.06 -6.67
CA ALA A 177 11.50 6.89 -5.70
C ALA A 177 12.71 7.78 -6.03
N ARG A 178 13.15 7.81 -7.31
CA ARG A 178 14.24 8.69 -7.76
C ARG A 178 13.93 10.17 -7.54
N LEU A 179 12.71 10.60 -7.86
CA LEU A 179 12.26 11.97 -7.61
C LEU A 179 12.31 12.33 -6.11
N ALA A 180 12.12 11.35 -5.23
CA ALA A 180 12.19 11.50 -3.78
C ALA A 180 13.62 11.29 -3.20
N GLY A 181 14.66 11.10 -4.03
CA GLY A 181 16.04 10.87 -3.57
C GLY A 181 16.28 9.47 -3.02
N MET A 182 15.49 8.49 -3.48
CA MET A 182 15.64 7.09 -3.11
C MET A 182 16.04 6.23 -4.32
N ARG A 183 16.67 5.10 -4.08
CA ARG A 183 17.06 4.12 -5.09
C ARG A 183 16.44 2.75 -4.79
N LEU A 184 16.06 2.01 -5.84
CA LEU A 184 15.65 0.62 -5.67
C LEU A 184 16.83 -0.18 -5.10
N ARG A 185 16.55 -0.85 -3.99
CA ARG A 185 17.48 -1.77 -3.30
C ARG A 185 17.14 -3.21 -3.63
N ASP A 186 15.87 -3.59 -3.43
CA ASP A 186 15.39 -4.96 -3.62
C ASP A 186 13.96 -4.97 -4.20
N ARG A 187 13.63 -6.03 -4.98
CA ARG A 187 12.28 -6.33 -5.42
C ARG A 187 12.07 -7.83 -5.47
N TRP A 188 11.03 -8.29 -4.82
CA TRP A 188 10.59 -9.69 -4.81
C TRP A 188 9.12 -9.78 -5.21
N GLU A 189 8.67 -11.00 -5.59
CA GLU A 189 7.26 -11.24 -5.85
C GLU A 189 6.45 -11.20 -4.56
N ASP A 190 6.99 -11.76 -3.47
CA ASP A 190 6.30 -11.85 -2.17
C ASP A 190 7.27 -11.62 -0.99
N TRP A 191 6.72 -11.62 0.19
CA TRP A 191 7.42 -11.41 1.48
C TRP A 191 8.43 -12.51 1.84
N ASP A 192 8.33 -13.69 1.23
CA ASP A 192 9.28 -14.80 1.35
C ASP A 192 10.52 -14.64 0.48
N ARG A 193 10.63 -13.51 -0.28
CA ARG A 193 11.69 -13.17 -1.22
C ARG A 193 11.73 -14.05 -2.48
N THR A 194 10.59 -14.60 -2.88
CA THR A 194 10.47 -15.22 -4.21
C THR A 194 10.91 -14.23 -5.29
N PRO A 195 11.76 -14.61 -6.26
CA PRO A 195 12.25 -13.72 -7.31
C PRO A 195 11.13 -13.05 -8.09
N PHE A 196 11.22 -11.74 -8.28
CA PHE A 196 10.31 -10.99 -9.13
C PHE A 196 10.67 -11.19 -10.60
N THR A 197 9.70 -11.62 -11.41
CA THR A 197 9.84 -11.90 -12.85
C THR A 197 8.76 -11.21 -13.67
N GLY A 198 8.83 -11.34 -15.00
CA GLY A 198 7.80 -10.85 -15.91
C GLY A 198 6.41 -11.50 -15.70
N ASP A 199 6.33 -12.64 -15.03
CA ASP A 199 5.07 -13.35 -14.74
C ASP A 199 4.50 -13.06 -13.36
N SER A 200 5.26 -12.35 -12.51
CA SER A 200 4.84 -11.99 -11.16
C SER A 200 3.59 -11.10 -11.20
N ARG A 201 2.64 -11.40 -10.32
CA ARG A 201 1.36 -10.69 -10.22
C ARG A 201 1.35 -9.59 -9.15
N LYS A 202 2.30 -9.62 -8.26
CA LYS A 202 2.50 -8.65 -7.17
C LYS A 202 3.99 -8.47 -6.93
N HIS A 203 4.35 -7.48 -6.17
CA HIS A 203 5.72 -7.27 -5.75
C HIS A 203 5.80 -6.64 -4.36
N VAL A 204 6.88 -6.95 -3.68
CA VAL A 204 7.37 -6.23 -2.50
C VAL A 204 8.65 -5.54 -2.94
N SER A 205 8.61 -4.22 -3.03
CA SER A 205 9.77 -3.41 -3.44
C SER A 205 10.28 -2.61 -2.26
N VAL A 206 11.59 -2.50 -2.17
CA VAL A 206 12.32 -1.78 -1.14
C VAL A 206 13.19 -0.72 -1.81
N TRP A 207 12.97 0.54 -1.49
CA TRP A 207 13.82 1.65 -1.91
C TRP A 207 14.55 2.21 -0.70
N GLU A 208 15.83 2.49 -0.86
CA GLU A 208 16.70 3.03 0.16
C GLU A 208 16.95 4.51 -0.09
N LYS A 209 16.84 5.32 0.96
CA LYS A 209 17.17 6.74 0.93
C LYS A 209 18.68 6.91 0.92
N ALA A 210 19.19 7.74 -0.01
CA ALA A 210 20.58 8.13 -0.06
C ALA A 210 21.04 8.90 1.19
#